data_a899a66ce3f93a98cdd9f217022f0561
#
_entry.id   a899a66ce3f93a98cdd9f217022f0561
#
_cell.length_a   1.000
_cell.length_b   1.000
_cell.length_c   1.000
_cell.angle_alpha   90.00
_cell.angle_beta   90.00
_cell.angle_gamma   90.00
#
_symmetry.space_group_name_H-M   'P 1'
#
loop_
_entity.id
_entity.type
_entity.pdbx_description
1 polymer ?
#
loop_
_entity_poly.entity_id
_entity_poly.type
_entity_poly.pdbx_seq_one_letter_code
_entity_poly.pdbx_strand_id
1 'polypeptide(L)'
;MIVLPTLEEATKFNRIKLQPTIEASKRIAHKVLPVNSRDEQGSTTSFKRYAGGFCQIVNAGSSKGLQMVSIKYLAMDEVTGYPKDVDGRGSPRDQARARQKMYGDLAKEWQGSTPGIAGECAISEDFESGDQRFRYMPCPHCDTYQPIIFDMMRGADKEQGLPVHVRCMRCDGVILDGHKREMEERAHWIARRVQEGEEPVPLEIAADEIGDWICAPCEGRCRDWQPSYHLWAAYAIREKWADIWQRWLDAQGDTTKLKAFYQQDLAEPYDPGSTTVEWEKIVKAARDEMVPTGIVPSWAALLVSAADVQGYGIKWAVYAIGPRDQYCLIDREIFEGSPDQSDEPWIKLSDALSRTYPTPGGREKAIDLSGVDSGWSTDRVYRFCVGRPNVIPLDGREPVGLPWLGTPVKKDVRDHRKKVIAKVLLYPVGLYDVKTAVTAALANLVQGASEAGQWPRGTIHFAGDLCDEDFAKELTAECLVDEEEEARTSLKRRSKRLVNPKAGRKWKKINGRMNDWFDVTVYSYALGWHLQNKRKLTLDRWADLIRELHGEPEHANDLFDLADLSPFGKQQQKPSPPSGKPRQRKRWGSYS
;
A
#
# COMPACT_ATOMS: atom_id res chain seq x y z
N MET A 1 36.11 -5.91 -3.19
CA MET A 1 35.21 -6.90 -2.55
C MET A 1 33.83 -6.76 -3.16
N ILE A 2 33.15 -7.86 -3.40
CA ILE A 2 31.74 -7.89 -3.83
C ILE A 2 30.97 -8.58 -2.69
N VAL A 3 29.92 -7.93 -2.19
CA VAL A 3 29.07 -8.45 -1.11
C VAL A 3 27.68 -8.73 -1.67
N LEU A 4 27.12 -9.90 -1.34
CA LEU A 4 25.78 -10.34 -1.74
C LEU A 4 25.00 -10.81 -0.51
N PRO A 5 23.67 -10.86 -0.51
CA PRO A 5 22.89 -11.17 0.69
C PRO A 5 23.23 -12.53 1.30
N THR A 6 23.30 -13.58 0.46
CA THR A 6 23.48 -14.96 0.90
C THR A 6 24.68 -15.65 0.23
N LEU A 7 25.14 -16.74 0.83
CA LEU A 7 26.21 -17.56 0.23
C LEU A 7 25.77 -18.22 -1.09
N GLU A 8 24.50 -18.57 -1.20
CA GLU A 8 23.95 -19.14 -2.43
C GLU A 8 23.97 -18.13 -3.57
N GLU A 9 23.55 -16.89 -3.31
CA GLU A 9 23.58 -15.78 -4.29
C GLU A 9 25.02 -15.41 -4.68
N ALA A 10 25.94 -15.37 -3.72
CA ALA A 10 27.36 -15.16 -3.99
C ALA A 10 27.93 -16.22 -4.94
N THR A 11 27.56 -17.48 -4.73
CA THR A 11 27.97 -18.59 -5.57
C THR A 11 27.35 -18.53 -6.97
N LYS A 12 26.04 -18.25 -7.04
CA LYS A 12 25.31 -18.05 -8.31
C LYS A 12 25.86 -16.86 -9.12
N PHE A 13 26.11 -15.73 -8.47
CA PHE A 13 26.69 -14.55 -9.09
C PHE A 13 28.03 -14.86 -9.75
N ASN A 14 28.93 -15.53 -9.02
CA ASN A 14 30.20 -15.92 -9.60
C ASN A 14 30.03 -16.84 -10.81
N ARG A 15 29.19 -17.89 -10.71
CA ARG A 15 29.06 -18.91 -11.73
C ARG A 15 28.33 -18.43 -12.98
N ILE A 16 27.29 -17.58 -12.80
CA ILE A 16 26.42 -17.20 -13.90
C ILE A 16 26.82 -15.87 -14.51
N LYS A 17 27.35 -14.93 -13.71
CA LYS A 17 27.67 -13.58 -14.16
C LYS A 17 29.17 -13.31 -14.22
N LEU A 18 29.88 -13.37 -13.09
CA LEU A 18 31.27 -12.89 -13.01
C LEU A 18 32.26 -13.76 -13.82
N GLN A 19 32.24 -15.07 -13.63
CA GLN A 19 33.18 -15.95 -14.31
C GLN A 19 33.01 -15.94 -15.84
N PRO A 20 31.77 -16.07 -16.40
CA PRO A 20 31.57 -15.94 -17.83
C PRO A 20 31.98 -14.57 -18.39
N THR A 21 31.75 -13.49 -17.63
CA THR A 21 32.16 -12.14 -18.02
C THR A 21 33.68 -12.02 -18.09
N ILE A 22 34.41 -12.58 -17.12
CA ILE A 22 35.88 -12.63 -17.13
C ILE A 22 36.36 -13.37 -18.37
N GLU A 23 35.82 -14.56 -18.63
CA GLU A 23 36.21 -15.42 -19.74
C GLU A 23 35.92 -14.81 -21.12
N ALA A 24 34.78 -14.16 -21.28
CA ALA A 24 34.39 -13.49 -22.53
C ALA A 24 35.15 -12.19 -22.80
N SER A 25 35.71 -11.56 -21.78
CA SER A 25 36.38 -10.28 -21.91
C SER A 25 37.84 -10.41 -22.33
N LYS A 26 38.15 -10.07 -23.58
CA LYS A 26 39.54 -10.04 -24.11
C LYS A 26 40.48 -9.15 -23.28
N ARG A 27 39.98 -8.16 -22.54
CA ARG A 27 40.76 -7.21 -21.75
C ARG A 27 41.17 -7.74 -20.39
N ILE A 28 40.38 -8.65 -19.78
CA ILE A 28 40.58 -9.12 -18.41
C ILE A 28 40.84 -10.61 -18.30
N ALA A 29 40.45 -11.44 -19.26
CA ALA A 29 40.61 -12.89 -19.24
C ALA A 29 42.06 -13.32 -18.94
N HIS A 30 43.02 -12.67 -19.57
CA HIS A 30 44.46 -12.99 -19.40
C HIS A 30 45.08 -12.41 -18.12
N LYS A 31 44.36 -11.54 -17.40
CA LYS A 31 44.85 -10.89 -16.17
C LYS A 31 44.41 -11.63 -14.91
N VAL A 32 43.31 -12.36 -14.98
CA VAL A 32 42.77 -13.13 -13.84
C VAL A 32 43.33 -14.55 -13.90
N LEU A 33 43.96 -14.99 -12.82
CA LEU A 33 44.49 -16.36 -12.76
C LEU A 33 43.34 -17.35 -12.85
N PRO A 34 43.54 -18.47 -13.60
CA PRO A 34 42.50 -19.49 -13.75
C PRO A 34 42.18 -20.16 -12.42
N VAL A 35 40.97 -20.71 -12.32
CA VAL A 35 40.58 -21.56 -11.18
C VAL A 35 41.31 -22.88 -11.31
N ASN A 36 42.25 -23.16 -10.42
CA ASN A 36 42.99 -24.41 -10.36
C ASN A 36 42.83 -25.04 -8.98
N SER A 37 42.23 -26.23 -8.92
CA SER A 37 41.95 -26.93 -7.67
C SER A 37 43.21 -27.47 -6.96
N ARG A 38 44.36 -27.46 -7.62
CA ARG A 38 45.64 -27.96 -7.09
C ARG A 38 46.61 -26.85 -6.70
N ASP A 39 46.29 -25.62 -6.98
CA ASP A 39 47.15 -24.48 -6.68
C ASP A 39 46.50 -23.61 -5.60
N GLU A 40 47.01 -23.65 -4.37
CA GLU A 40 46.55 -22.81 -3.25
C GLU A 40 46.73 -21.33 -3.52
N GLN A 41 47.55 -20.95 -4.49
CA GLN A 41 47.78 -19.57 -4.91
C GLN A 41 46.87 -19.13 -6.08
N GLY A 42 46.06 -20.02 -6.65
CA GLY A 42 45.14 -19.74 -7.75
C GLY A 42 43.86 -19.02 -7.37
N SER A 43 43.00 -18.78 -8.35
CA SER A 43 41.64 -18.29 -8.12
C SER A 43 40.75 -19.42 -7.60
N THR A 44 39.76 -19.06 -6.78
CA THR A 44 38.67 -19.94 -6.32
C THR A 44 37.31 -19.42 -6.75
N THR A 45 36.25 -20.09 -6.35
CA THR A 45 34.88 -19.63 -6.60
C THR A 45 34.58 -18.28 -5.95
N SER A 46 35.09 -18.04 -4.74
CA SER A 46 34.85 -16.81 -3.98
C SER A 46 36.01 -15.80 -4.00
N PHE A 47 37.12 -16.17 -4.64
CA PHE A 47 38.33 -15.35 -4.65
C PHE A 47 38.97 -15.38 -6.05
N LYS A 48 39.15 -14.22 -6.69
CA LYS A 48 39.79 -14.05 -7.99
C LYS A 48 41.10 -13.31 -7.81
N ARG A 49 42.21 -13.94 -8.17
CA ARG A 49 43.54 -13.35 -8.08
C ARG A 49 43.98 -12.78 -9.43
N TYR A 50 44.63 -11.64 -9.40
CA TYR A 50 45.25 -11.01 -10.56
C TYR A 50 46.55 -10.29 -10.15
N ALA A 51 47.37 -9.91 -11.12
CA ALA A 51 48.60 -9.18 -10.84
C ALA A 51 48.34 -7.88 -10.07
N GLY A 52 48.92 -7.76 -8.89
CA GLY A 52 48.79 -6.61 -8.01
C GLY A 52 47.52 -6.53 -7.19
N GLY A 53 46.66 -7.58 -7.15
CA GLY A 53 45.44 -7.55 -6.34
C GLY A 53 44.58 -8.80 -6.41
N PHE A 54 43.39 -8.64 -5.83
CA PHE A 54 42.39 -9.70 -5.79
C PHE A 54 40.96 -9.11 -5.80
N CYS A 55 40.00 -9.94 -6.18
CA CYS A 55 38.58 -9.69 -5.97
C CYS A 55 38.01 -10.81 -5.10
N GLN A 56 37.45 -10.46 -3.97
CA GLN A 56 36.77 -11.39 -3.05
C GLN A 56 35.26 -11.22 -3.14
N ILE A 57 34.55 -12.35 -3.21
CA ILE A 57 33.09 -12.42 -3.20
C ILE A 57 32.69 -12.99 -1.84
N VAL A 58 31.87 -12.26 -1.10
CA VAL A 58 31.43 -12.62 0.26
C VAL A 58 29.92 -12.48 0.39
N ASN A 59 29.35 -13.13 1.40
CA ASN A 59 27.96 -12.92 1.76
C ASN A 59 27.82 -12.01 2.98
N ALA A 60 26.74 -11.25 3.02
CA ALA A 60 26.44 -10.30 4.08
C ALA A 60 26.21 -10.97 5.44
N GLY A 61 25.78 -12.23 5.47
CA GLY A 61 25.57 -13.00 6.71
C GLY A 61 26.85 -13.54 7.36
N SER A 62 28.06 -13.25 6.83
CA SER A 62 29.32 -13.76 7.34
C SER A 62 30.24 -12.65 7.83
N SER A 63 30.25 -12.40 9.13
CA SER A 63 31.16 -11.44 9.76
C SER A 63 32.65 -11.76 9.46
N LYS A 64 33.03 -13.04 9.42
CA LYS A 64 34.39 -13.44 9.11
C LYS A 64 34.82 -13.08 7.69
N GLY A 65 33.92 -13.23 6.71
CA GLY A 65 34.18 -12.83 5.31
C GLY A 65 34.37 -11.32 5.15
N LEU A 66 33.72 -10.53 5.98
CA LEU A 66 33.75 -9.06 5.95
C LEU A 66 34.96 -8.43 6.68
N GLN A 67 35.78 -9.21 7.40
CA GLN A 67 36.78 -8.64 8.33
C GLN A 67 38.24 -8.83 7.94
N MET A 68 38.61 -9.79 7.12
CA MET A 68 40.00 -10.25 7.01
C MET A 68 40.92 -9.42 6.10
N VAL A 69 40.40 -8.48 5.32
CA VAL A 69 41.17 -7.83 4.26
C VAL A 69 40.91 -6.33 4.19
N SER A 70 41.93 -5.54 3.81
CA SER A 70 41.76 -4.16 3.40
C SER A 70 41.40 -4.10 1.92
N ILE A 71 40.40 -3.30 1.56
CA ILE A 71 39.86 -3.21 0.21
C ILE A 71 39.75 -1.77 -0.27
N LYS A 72 40.06 -1.55 -1.55
CA LYS A 72 39.94 -0.24 -2.20
C LYS A 72 38.57 -0.05 -2.83
N TYR A 73 38.06 -1.09 -3.49
CA TYR A 73 36.79 -1.07 -4.22
C TYR A 73 35.79 -2.01 -3.54
N LEU A 74 34.65 -1.46 -3.16
CA LEU A 74 33.54 -2.18 -2.52
C LEU A 74 32.30 -2.10 -3.41
N ALA A 75 31.75 -3.25 -3.77
CA ALA A 75 30.47 -3.35 -4.44
C ALA A 75 29.51 -4.17 -3.54
N MET A 76 28.36 -3.60 -3.23
CA MET A 76 27.32 -4.23 -2.42
C MET A 76 26.04 -4.31 -3.25
N ASP A 77 25.58 -5.52 -3.54
CA ASP A 77 24.43 -5.80 -4.39
C ASP A 77 23.27 -6.33 -3.54
N GLU A 78 22.05 -5.92 -3.84
CA GLU A 78 20.82 -6.29 -3.12
C GLU A 78 20.90 -5.98 -1.61
N VAL A 79 21.34 -4.76 -1.27
CA VAL A 79 21.58 -4.35 0.13
C VAL A 79 20.32 -4.38 1.00
N THR A 80 19.13 -4.28 0.39
CA THR A 80 17.83 -4.44 1.09
C THR A 80 17.68 -5.85 1.69
N GLY A 81 18.30 -6.86 1.09
CA GLY A 81 18.29 -8.24 1.58
C GLY A 81 19.33 -8.53 2.67
N TYR A 82 20.12 -7.56 3.11
CA TYR A 82 21.14 -7.77 4.12
C TYR A 82 20.55 -7.85 5.53
N PRO A 83 21.11 -8.72 6.40
CA PRO A 83 20.71 -8.70 7.81
C PRO A 83 21.11 -7.36 8.44
N LYS A 84 20.28 -6.84 9.35
CA LYS A 84 20.56 -5.58 10.06
C LYS A 84 21.78 -5.66 10.96
N ASP A 85 22.09 -6.85 11.51
CA ASP A 85 23.26 -7.12 12.35
C ASP A 85 23.86 -8.51 12.05
N VAL A 86 25.16 -8.64 12.11
CA VAL A 86 25.87 -9.93 11.92
C VAL A 86 26.80 -10.18 13.11
N ASP A 87 26.54 -11.25 13.83
CA ASP A 87 27.30 -11.70 15.01
C ASP A 87 27.44 -10.66 16.14
N GLY A 88 26.44 -9.75 16.29
CA GLY A 88 26.47 -8.68 17.30
C GLY A 88 27.50 -7.59 17.02
N ARG A 89 27.97 -7.43 15.77
CA ARG A 89 29.02 -6.48 15.35
C ARG A 89 28.51 -5.36 14.45
N GLY A 90 27.19 -5.19 14.37
CA GLY A 90 26.53 -4.20 13.56
C GLY A 90 26.29 -4.62 12.11
N SER A 91 25.86 -3.68 11.31
CA SER A 91 25.46 -3.87 9.92
C SER A 91 26.61 -4.46 9.07
N PRO A 92 26.34 -5.44 8.17
CA PRO A 92 27.33 -5.93 7.20
C PRO A 92 27.91 -4.81 6.33
N ARG A 93 27.10 -3.79 6.02
CA ARG A 93 27.53 -2.61 5.24
C ARG A 93 28.64 -1.86 5.98
N ASP A 94 28.47 -1.59 7.27
CA ASP A 94 29.46 -0.87 8.08
C ASP A 94 30.71 -1.72 8.31
N GLN A 95 30.55 -3.02 8.48
CA GLN A 95 31.68 -3.95 8.58
C GLN A 95 32.53 -3.98 7.30
N ALA A 96 31.88 -3.95 6.12
CA ALA A 96 32.57 -3.88 4.82
C ALA A 96 33.24 -2.51 4.61
N ARG A 97 32.55 -1.41 4.90
CA ARG A 97 33.11 -0.04 4.83
C ARG A 97 34.33 0.14 5.70
N ALA A 98 34.32 -0.45 6.88
CA ALA A 98 35.50 -0.41 7.77
C ALA A 98 36.77 -0.97 7.14
N ARG A 99 36.67 -1.80 6.09
CA ARG A 99 37.81 -2.36 5.34
C ARG A 99 38.42 -1.38 4.37
N GLN A 100 37.73 -0.28 4.06
CA GLN A 100 38.22 0.76 3.15
C GLN A 100 39.01 1.86 3.84
N LYS A 101 39.01 1.92 5.17
CA LYS A 101 39.64 3.01 5.96
C LYS A 101 41.12 3.27 5.60
N MET A 102 41.88 2.23 5.23
CA MET A 102 43.27 2.33 4.83
C MET A 102 43.49 3.12 3.52
N TYR A 103 42.46 3.17 2.66
CA TYR A 103 42.55 3.79 1.35
C TYR A 103 42.06 5.24 1.31
N GLY A 104 41.40 5.73 2.37
CA GLY A 104 40.93 7.13 2.46
C GLY A 104 40.16 7.55 1.19
N ASP A 105 40.55 8.68 0.60
CA ASP A 105 39.90 9.24 -0.60
C ASP A 105 40.05 8.39 -1.87
N LEU A 106 40.96 7.41 -1.85
CA LEU A 106 41.13 6.48 -2.95
C LEU A 106 40.10 5.34 -2.94
N ALA A 107 39.37 5.17 -1.85
CA ALA A 107 38.31 4.19 -1.74
C ALA A 107 37.15 4.52 -2.68
N LYS A 108 36.55 3.49 -3.27
CA LYS A 108 35.32 3.61 -4.07
C LYS A 108 34.30 2.61 -3.59
N GLU A 109 33.09 3.08 -3.40
CA GLU A 109 31.96 2.26 -3.00
C GLU A 109 30.84 2.35 -4.05
N TRP A 110 30.19 1.23 -4.29
CA TRP A 110 28.98 1.13 -5.09
C TRP A 110 27.96 0.27 -4.34
N GLN A 111 26.71 0.71 -4.34
CA GLN A 111 25.58 -0.03 -3.80
C GLN A 111 24.45 -0.04 -4.80
N GLY A 112 23.73 -1.15 -4.86
CA GLY A 112 22.54 -1.30 -5.67
C GLY A 112 21.55 -2.26 -5.03
N SER A 113 20.26 -1.96 -5.16
CA SER A 113 19.19 -2.83 -4.70
C SER A 113 17.85 -2.38 -5.28
N THR A 114 16.92 -3.32 -5.40
CA THR A 114 15.51 -2.98 -5.40
C THR A 114 15.11 -2.47 -4.01
N PRO A 115 14.23 -1.45 -3.91
CA PRO A 115 13.82 -0.92 -2.62
C PRO A 115 12.93 -1.92 -1.86
N GLY A 116 12.87 -1.74 -0.55
CA GLY A 116 12.07 -2.56 0.37
C GLY A 116 10.76 -1.90 0.75
N ILE A 117 10.55 -1.79 2.06
CA ILE A 117 9.41 -1.09 2.66
C ILE A 117 9.84 0.34 3.00
N ALA A 118 8.96 1.29 2.77
CA ALA A 118 9.19 2.69 3.13
C ALA A 118 9.49 2.85 4.63
N GLY A 119 10.46 3.70 4.95
CA GLY A 119 10.90 3.94 6.32
C GLY A 119 11.82 2.86 6.93
N GLU A 120 12.05 1.73 6.23
CA GLU A 120 12.91 0.64 6.71
C GLU A 120 13.95 0.21 5.66
N CYS A 121 13.99 0.88 4.54
CA CYS A 121 14.75 0.48 3.36
C CYS A 121 16.10 1.19 3.28
N ALA A 122 17.18 0.46 3.53
CA ALA A 122 18.53 1.02 3.53
C ALA A 122 18.95 1.68 2.20
N ILE A 123 18.52 1.16 1.05
CA ILE A 123 18.84 1.79 -0.25
C ILE A 123 18.03 3.06 -0.47
N SER A 124 16.80 3.14 0.06
CA SER A 124 15.99 4.36 0.00
C SER A 124 16.58 5.46 0.88
N GLU A 125 17.04 5.12 2.10
CA GLU A 125 17.76 6.05 2.99
C GLU A 125 19.04 6.60 2.33
N ASP A 126 19.80 5.71 1.66
CA ASP A 126 21.01 6.12 0.93
C ASP A 126 20.67 7.02 -0.26
N PHE A 127 19.56 6.74 -0.97
CA PHE A 127 19.09 7.59 -2.07
C PHE A 127 18.69 8.98 -1.56
N GLU A 128 17.90 9.03 -0.49
CA GLU A 128 17.43 10.28 0.13
C GLU A 128 18.58 11.11 0.73
N SER A 129 19.58 10.45 1.30
CA SER A 129 20.77 11.13 1.84
C SER A 129 21.77 11.57 0.76
N GLY A 130 21.69 11.01 -0.44
CA GLY A 130 22.50 11.35 -1.59
C GLY A 130 21.99 12.58 -2.36
N ASP A 131 22.49 12.79 -3.57
CA ASP A 131 22.12 13.93 -4.43
C ASP A 131 20.84 13.70 -5.26
N GLN A 132 20.20 12.54 -5.15
CA GLN A 132 18.87 12.21 -5.70
C GLN A 132 18.76 12.42 -7.20
N ARG A 133 19.58 11.75 -8.00
CA ARG A 133 19.58 11.88 -9.46
C ARG A 133 18.44 11.12 -10.11
N PHE A 134 17.72 11.84 -10.98
CA PHE A 134 16.73 11.28 -11.89
C PHE A 134 17.21 11.37 -13.32
N ARG A 135 16.77 10.45 -14.16
CA ARG A 135 17.07 10.41 -15.58
C ARG A 135 16.12 11.32 -16.34
N TYR A 136 16.57 12.49 -16.80
CA TYR A 136 15.80 13.43 -17.61
C TYR A 136 16.00 13.12 -19.07
N MET A 137 14.90 12.95 -19.79
CA MET A 137 14.86 12.63 -21.22
C MET A 137 14.15 13.74 -22.00
N PRO A 138 14.63 14.12 -23.21
CA PRO A 138 13.96 15.13 -24.01
C PRO A 138 12.66 14.59 -24.61
N CYS A 139 11.60 15.39 -24.58
CA CYS A 139 10.36 15.10 -25.28
C CYS A 139 10.60 15.11 -26.80
N PRO A 140 10.14 14.10 -27.58
CA PRO A 140 10.34 14.07 -29.05
C PRO A 140 9.55 15.15 -29.81
N HIS A 141 8.64 15.88 -29.14
CA HIS A 141 7.80 16.91 -29.77
C HIS A 141 8.24 18.34 -29.46
N CYS A 142 8.72 18.60 -28.22
CA CYS A 142 9.08 19.97 -27.80
C CYS A 142 10.47 20.08 -27.18
N ASP A 143 11.27 19.02 -27.20
CA ASP A 143 12.63 18.93 -26.66
C ASP A 143 12.78 19.28 -25.18
N THR A 144 11.69 19.49 -24.43
CA THR A 144 11.74 19.70 -22.97
C THR A 144 12.23 18.45 -22.28
N TYR A 145 13.24 18.58 -21.42
CA TYR A 145 13.78 17.51 -20.61
C TYR A 145 12.94 17.29 -19.36
N GLN A 146 12.57 16.05 -19.10
CA GLN A 146 11.71 15.65 -17.98
C GLN A 146 12.02 14.21 -17.54
N PRO A 147 11.88 13.85 -16.28
CA PRO A 147 11.91 12.45 -15.87
C PRO A 147 10.64 11.74 -16.36
N ILE A 148 10.75 10.47 -16.71
CA ILE A 148 9.56 9.64 -16.93
C ILE A 148 9.10 9.14 -15.56
N ILE A 149 7.93 9.57 -15.12
CA ILE A 149 7.28 9.10 -13.88
C ILE A 149 5.98 8.37 -14.21
N PHE A 150 5.54 7.49 -13.31
CA PHE A 150 4.38 6.64 -13.59
C PHE A 150 3.10 7.44 -13.84
N ASP A 151 2.93 8.58 -13.16
CA ASP A 151 1.78 9.47 -13.32
C ASP A 151 1.63 10.07 -14.73
N MET A 152 2.69 10.08 -15.54
CA MET A 152 2.63 10.49 -16.94
C MET A 152 2.12 9.38 -17.86
N MET A 153 2.12 8.13 -17.41
CA MET A 153 1.71 6.98 -18.22
C MET A 153 0.19 6.93 -18.36
N ARG A 154 -0.28 6.59 -19.56
CA ARG A 154 -1.69 6.45 -19.89
C ARG A 154 -1.93 5.08 -20.51
N GLY A 155 -3.08 4.48 -20.16
CA GLY A 155 -3.54 3.25 -20.79
C GLY A 155 -3.80 3.40 -22.29
N ALA A 156 -4.00 2.28 -22.95
CA ALA A 156 -4.37 2.29 -24.37
C ALA A 156 -5.74 2.96 -24.56
N ASP A 157 -5.81 3.89 -25.51
CA ASP A 157 -7.03 4.57 -25.92
C ASP A 157 -7.50 3.98 -27.28
N LYS A 158 -8.58 3.20 -27.24
CA LYS A 158 -9.13 2.55 -28.42
C LYS A 158 -9.82 3.53 -29.37
N GLU A 159 -10.38 4.63 -28.85
CA GLU A 159 -11.10 5.61 -29.65
C GLU A 159 -10.11 6.44 -30.49
N GLN A 160 -8.97 6.76 -29.92
CA GLN A 160 -7.90 7.49 -30.59
C GLN A 160 -6.88 6.56 -31.28
N GLY A 161 -7.02 5.24 -31.13
CA GLY A 161 -6.08 4.25 -31.66
C GLY A 161 -4.68 4.32 -31.03
N LEU A 162 -4.58 4.84 -29.81
CA LEU A 162 -3.31 4.99 -29.10
C LEU A 162 -2.99 3.75 -28.27
N PRO A 163 -1.76 3.19 -28.35
CA PRO A 163 -1.28 2.20 -27.40
C PRO A 163 -1.04 2.85 -26.02
N VAL A 164 -0.58 2.06 -25.06
CA VAL A 164 -0.05 2.62 -23.79
C VAL A 164 1.07 3.59 -24.12
N HIS A 165 1.02 4.79 -23.54
CA HIS A 165 1.91 5.90 -23.88
C HIS A 165 2.17 6.78 -22.66
N VAL A 166 3.14 7.68 -22.78
CA VAL A 166 3.45 8.72 -21.79
C VAL A 166 3.04 10.07 -22.37
N ARG A 167 2.50 10.96 -21.54
CA ARG A 167 2.19 12.34 -21.89
C ARG A 167 3.31 13.27 -21.45
N CYS A 168 3.74 14.15 -22.34
CA CYS A 168 4.71 15.18 -21.99
C CYS A 168 4.09 16.18 -21.00
N MET A 169 4.81 16.53 -19.94
CA MET A 169 4.35 17.48 -18.93
C MET A 169 4.08 18.88 -19.54
N ARG A 170 4.95 19.33 -20.47
CA ARG A 170 4.88 20.68 -21.04
C ARG A 170 3.90 20.82 -22.22
N CYS A 171 3.99 19.93 -23.20
CA CYS A 171 3.21 20.09 -24.44
C CYS A 171 2.06 19.10 -24.59
N ASP A 172 1.84 18.22 -23.59
CA ASP A 172 0.86 17.12 -23.61
C ASP A 172 1.00 16.17 -24.83
N GLY A 173 2.12 16.25 -25.54
CA GLY A 173 2.41 15.40 -26.70
C GLY A 173 2.50 13.93 -26.33
N VAL A 174 2.01 13.06 -27.21
CA VAL A 174 2.01 11.59 -27.02
C VAL A 174 3.40 11.03 -27.27
N ILE A 175 4.05 10.54 -26.24
CA ILE A 175 5.36 9.88 -26.33
C ILE A 175 5.10 8.37 -26.37
N LEU A 176 5.53 7.73 -27.45
CA LEU A 176 5.39 6.30 -27.66
C LEU A 176 6.67 5.55 -27.25
N ASP A 177 6.53 4.27 -26.96
CA ASP A 177 7.65 3.37 -26.62
C ASP A 177 8.77 3.36 -27.67
N GLY A 178 8.42 3.56 -28.94
CA GLY A 178 9.38 3.67 -30.03
C GLY A 178 10.35 4.85 -29.94
N HIS A 179 9.99 5.93 -29.25
CA HIS A 179 10.85 7.11 -29.07
C HIS A 179 11.93 6.90 -28.00
N LYS A 180 11.77 5.87 -27.15
CA LYS A 180 12.60 5.64 -25.97
C LYS A 180 14.11 5.63 -26.27
N ARG A 181 14.52 4.98 -27.36
CA ARG A 181 15.94 4.87 -27.71
C ARG A 181 16.55 6.24 -28.02
N GLU A 182 15.90 7.03 -28.86
CA GLU A 182 16.38 8.37 -29.23
C GLU A 182 16.41 9.31 -28.00
N MET A 183 15.37 9.24 -27.18
CA MET A 183 15.30 10.00 -25.93
C MET A 183 16.43 9.60 -24.97
N GLU A 184 16.74 8.29 -24.84
CA GLU A 184 17.79 7.80 -23.95
C GLU A 184 19.19 8.21 -24.39
N GLU A 185 19.46 8.26 -25.71
CA GLU A 185 20.75 8.69 -26.25
C GLU A 185 21.06 10.16 -25.90
N ARG A 186 20.04 10.98 -25.69
CA ARG A 186 20.14 12.41 -25.36
C ARG A 186 19.87 12.69 -23.86
N ALA A 187 19.61 11.67 -23.05
CA ALA A 187 19.20 11.81 -21.67
C ALA A 187 20.35 12.20 -20.72
N HIS A 188 20.02 12.95 -19.69
CA HIS A 188 20.96 13.39 -18.66
C HIS A 188 20.54 12.98 -17.26
N TRP A 189 21.51 12.77 -16.38
CA TRP A 189 21.27 12.59 -14.95
C TRP A 189 21.30 13.96 -14.25
N ILE A 190 20.18 14.34 -13.65
CA ILE A 190 20.03 15.61 -12.96
C ILE A 190 19.86 15.34 -11.47
N ALA A 191 20.74 15.93 -10.65
CA ALA A 191 20.63 15.89 -9.19
C ALA A 191 19.50 16.83 -8.75
N ARG A 192 18.57 16.31 -7.96
CA ARG A 192 17.39 17.05 -7.51
C ARG A 192 17.48 17.57 -6.09
N ARG A 193 18.44 17.09 -5.31
CA ARG A 193 18.69 17.63 -3.97
C ARG A 193 19.31 19.01 -4.07
N VAL A 194 18.73 19.95 -3.35
CA VAL A 194 19.18 21.35 -3.25
C VAL A 194 19.52 21.69 -1.80
N GLN A 195 20.34 22.70 -1.59
CA GLN A 195 20.63 23.22 -0.24
C GLN A 195 19.44 24.05 0.27
N GLU A 196 19.38 24.21 1.59
CA GLU A 196 18.34 25.04 2.21
C GLU A 196 18.44 26.49 1.69
N GLY A 197 17.33 26.99 1.12
CA GLY A 197 17.26 28.33 0.51
C GLY A 197 17.54 28.37 -1.00
N GLU A 198 17.95 27.27 -1.63
CA GLU A 198 18.03 27.17 -3.09
C GLU A 198 16.68 26.82 -3.72
N GLU A 199 16.48 27.26 -4.97
CA GLU A 199 15.29 26.87 -5.74
C GLU A 199 15.29 25.38 -6.06
N PRO A 200 14.13 24.68 -5.91
CA PRO A 200 14.00 23.27 -6.26
C PRO A 200 14.24 23.07 -7.77
N VAL A 201 14.89 21.97 -8.10
CA VAL A 201 15.11 21.59 -9.50
C VAL A 201 13.77 21.34 -10.20
N PRO A 202 13.48 22.02 -11.33
CA PRO A 202 12.22 21.84 -12.03
C PRO A 202 12.03 20.40 -12.54
N LEU A 203 10.78 19.94 -12.62
CA LEU A 203 10.45 18.68 -13.30
C LEU A 203 10.59 18.82 -14.83
N GLU A 204 10.44 20.04 -15.34
CA GLU A 204 10.52 20.36 -16.76
C GLU A 204 11.66 21.36 -16.98
N ILE A 205 12.61 21.01 -17.83
CA ILE A 205 13.77 21.85 -18.15
C ILE A 205 13.80 22.09 -19.66
N ALA A 206 13.88 23.33 -20.08
CA ALA A 206 13.99 23.66 -21.49
C ALA A 206 15.32 23.15 -22.09
N ALA A 207 15.33 22.87 -23.40
CA ALA A 207 16.49 22.27 -24.05
C ALA A 207 17.74 23.18 -24.03
N ASP A 208 17.56 24.48 -24.04
CA ASP A 208 18.62 25.47 -23.92
C ASP A 208 19.13 25.67 -22.49
N GLU A 209 18.34 25.30 -21.50
CA GLU A 209 18.68 25.42 -20.06
C GLU A 209 19.27 24.14 -19.46
N ILE A 210 19.17 22.98 -20.16
CA ILE A 210 19.59 21.69 -19.58
C ILE A 210 21.05 21.69 -19.14
N GLY A 211 21.92 22.43 -19.84
CA GLY A 211 23.34 22.56 -19.50
C GLY A 211 23.61 23.07 -18.10
N ASP A 212 22.78 23.97 -17.59
CA ASP A 212 22.90 24.58 -16.28
C ASP A 212 22.56 23.61 -15.13
N TRP A 213 21.83 22.54 -15.46
CA TRP A 213 21.37 21.53 -14.51
C TRP A 213 22.21 20.25 -14.53
N ILE A 214 23.06 20.04 -15.55
CA ILE A 214 23.95 18.88 -15.61
C ILE A 214 25.07 19.08 -14.60
N CYS A 215 25.12 18.20 -13.59
CA CYS A 215 26.19 18.23 -12.61
C CYS A 215 27.50 17.72 -13.22
N ALA A 216 28.47 18.57 -13.42
CA ALA A 216 29.83 18.13 -13.72
C ALA A 216 30.42 17.40 -12.50
N PRO A 217 31.19 16.31 -12.70
CA PRO A 217 31.62 15.41 -11.61
C PRO A 217 32.38 16.06 -10.44
N CYS A 218 32.83 17.29 -10.57
CA CYS A 218 33.67 17.97 -9.56
C CYS A 218 33.32 19.43 -9.30
N GLU A 219 32.36 20.03 -10.00
CA GLU A 219 32.15 21.49 -9.97
C GLU A 219 30.69 21.93 -9.75
N GLY A 220 29.76 20.98 -9.63
CA GLY A 220 28.33 21.29 -9.56
C GLY A 220 27.74 21.35 -8.15
N ARG A 221 26.42 21.59 -8.09
CA ARG A 221 25.59 21.73 -6.87
C ARG A 221 25.64 20.53 -5.91
N CYS A 222 26.06 19.35 -6.40
CA CYS A 222 26.10 18.10 -5.66
C CYS A 222 27.42 17.80 -4.97
N ARG A 223 28.27 18.80 -4.74
CA ARG A 223 29.62 18.65 -4.14
C ARG A 223 29.61 17.99 -2.77
N ASP A 224 28.58 18.23 -1.99
CA ASP A 224 28.48 17.82 -0.58
C ASP A 224 27.77 16.48 -0.37
N TRP A 225 27.19 15.91 -1.44
CA TRP A 225 26.44 14.66 -1.35
C TRP A 225 27.02 13.55 -2.22
N GLN A 226 26.84 12.31 -1.76
CA GLN A 226 27.17 11.14 -2.58
C GLN A 226 26.20 11.02 -3.75
N PRO A 227 26.68 10.64 -4.95
CA PRO A 227 25.79 10.39 -6.08
C PRO A 227 24.82 9.24 -5.79
N SER A 228 23.52 9.50 -5.92
CA SER A 228 22.47 8.51 -5.77
C SER A 228 21.52 8.56 -6.97
N TYR A 229 21.04 7.41 -7.43
CA TYR A 229 20.35 7.29 -8.71
C TYR A 229 19.05 6.54 -8.53
N HIS A 230 17.96 7.07 -9.11
CA HIS A 230 16.69 6.36 -9.25
C HIS A 230 16.52 5.93 -10.71
N LEU A 231 16.27 4.64 -10.92
CA LEU A 231 16.07 4.04 -12.25
C LEU A 231 14.99 2.96 -12.16
N TRP A 232 13.87 3.16 -12.83
CA TRP A 232 12.76 2.22 -12.86
C TRP A 232 12.55 1.58 -14.24
N ALA A 233 11.66 0.60 -14.35
CA ALA A 233 11.50 -0.26 -15.53
C ALA A 233 11.21 0.51 -16.82
N ALA A 234 10.53 1.67 -16.75
CA ALA A 234 10.17 2.44 -17.96
C ALA A 234 11.37 2.93 -18.77
N TYR A 235 12.55 3.08 -18.17
CA TYR A 235 13.77 3.46 -18.87
C TYR A 235 14.44 2.30 -19.63
N ALA A 236 14.12 1.06 -19.30
CA ALA A 236 14.71 -0.09 -19.97
C ALA A 236 14.23 -0.20 -21.43
N ILE A 237 15.17 -0.12 -22.39
CA ILE A 237 14.85 -0.06 -23.83
C ILE A 237 14.05 -1.28 -24.31
N ARG A 238 14.25 -2.44 -23.70
CA ARG A 238 13.57 -3.70 -24.09
C ARG A 238 12.25 -3.93 -23.36
N GLU A 239 12.01 -3.21 -22.29
CA GLU A 239 10.77 -3.30 -21.51
C GLU A 239 9.69 -2.46 -22.16
N LYS A 240 8.53 -3.03 -22.44
CA LYS A 240 7.42 -2.30 -23.05
C LYS A 240 6.58 -1.60 -22.00
N TRP A 241 6.20 -0.37 -22.23
CA TRP A 241 5.29 0.37 -21.34
C TRP A 241 3.92 -0.31 -21.21
N ALA A 242 3.48 -1.01 -22.25
CA ALA A 242 2.26 -1.81 -22.20
C ALA A 242 2.34 -2.95 -21.17
N ASP A 243 3.51 -3.60 -21.03
CA ASP A 243 3.70 -4.68 -20.07
C ASP A 243 3.75 -4.14 -18.63
N ILE A 244 4.36 -2.97 -18.42
CA ILE A 244 4.36 -2.26 -17.12
C ILE A 244 2.92 -1.88 -16.74
N TRP A 245 2.16 -1.29 -17.66
CA TRP A 245 0.78 -0.91 -17.46
C TRP A 245 -0.11 -2.10 -17.13
N GLN A 246 0.08 -3.24 -17.81
CA GLN A 246 -0.67 -4.46 -17.55
C GLN A 246 -0.37 -5.00 -16.15
N ARG A 247 0.90 -5.04 -15.72
CA ARG A 247 1.26 -5.45 -14.35
C ARG A 247 0.62 -4.55 -13.28
N TRP A 248 0.55 -3.24 -13.55
CA TRP A 248 -0.16 -2.33 -12.66
C TRP A 248 -1.66 -2.64 -12.57
N LEU A 249 -2.33 -2.91 -13.71
CA LEU A 249 -3.74 -3.33 -13.73
C LEU A 249 -3.95 -4.65 -12.97
N ASP A 250 -3.07 -5.63 -13.17
CA ASP A 250 -3.14 -6.92 -12.51
C ASP A 250 -2.86 -6.86 -11.00
N ALA A 251 -2.20 -5.79 -10.56
CA ALA A 251 -1.89 -5.54 -9.16
C ALA A 251 -3.06 -4.87 -8.39
N GLN A 252 -4.05 -4.33 -9.10
CA GLN A 252 -5.17 -3.66 -8.46
C GLN A 252 -5.99 -4.62 -7.58
N GLY A 253 -6.13 -4.29 -6.30
CA GLY A 253 -6.83 -5.12 -5.32
C GLY A 253 -6.03 -6.31 -4.76
N ASP A 254 -4.76 -6.46 -5.14
CA ASP A 254 -3.85 -7.49 -4.61
C ASP A 254 -2.61 -6.81 -4.01
N THR A 255 -2.54 -6.72 -2.69
CA THR A 255 -1.47 -6.03 -1.96
C THR A 255 -0.09 -6.65 -2.23
N THR A 256 0.00 -7.96 -2.47
CA THR A 256 1.26 -8.65 -2.76
C THR A 256 1.78 -8.25 -4.14
N LYS A 257 0.91 -8.22 -5.14
CA LYS A 257 1.28 -7.78 -6.49
C LYS A 257 1.57 -6.29 -6.54
N LEU A 258 0.79 -5.49 -5.79
CA LEU A 258 1.01 -4.06 -5.69
C LEU A 258 2.38 -3.75 -5.08
N LYS A 259 2.76 -4.45 -3.99
CA LYS A 259 4.10 -4.37 -3.41
C LYS A 259 5.17 -4.73 -4.44
N ALA A 260 5.00 -5.84 -5.16
CA ALA A 260 5.94 -6.25 -6.19
C ALA A 260 6.07 -5.20 -7.30
N PHE A 261 4.96 -4.59 -7.74
CA PHE A 261 4.95 -3.54 -8.74
C PHE A 261 5.74 -2.30 -8.30
N TYR A 262 5.50 -1.78 -7.08
CA TYR A 262 6.27 -0.65 -6.55
C TYR A 262 7.76 -0.96 -6.48
N GLN A 263 8.12 -2.11 -5.93
CA GLN A 263 9.53 -2.48 -5.71
C GLN A 263 10.27 -2.86 -6.99
N GLN A 264 9.64 -3.62 -7.90
CA GLN A 264 10.31 -4.21 -9.05
C GLN A 264 10.13 -3.39 -10.33
N ASP A 265 8.99 -2.73 -10.51
CA ASP A 265 8.71 -1.93 -11.70
C ASP A 265 9.01 -0.45 -11.49
N LEU A 266 8.52 0.17 -10.42
CA LEU A 266 8.74 1.59 -10.14
C LEU A 266 10.10 1.87 -9.46
N ALA A 267 10.76 0.86 -8.92
CA ALA A 267 11.96 1.02 -8.09
C ALA A 267 11.72 1.99 -6.91
N GLU A 268 10.51 1.98 -6.36
CA GLU A 268 10.09 2.79 -5.22
C GLU A 268 9.87 1.90 -3.99
N PRO A 269 10.18 2.40 -2.78
CA PRO A 269 9.84 1.67 -1.57
C PRO A 269 8.33 1.53 -1.47
N TYR A 270 7.87 0.30 -1.23
CA TYR A 270 6.46 0.09 -1.01
C TYR A 270 6.06 0.62 0.37
N ASP A 271 5.19 1.62 0.36
CA ASP A 271 4.50 2.03 1.57
C ASP A 271 3.19 1.21 1.65
N PRO A 272 3.05 0.29 2.61
CA PRO A 272 1.79 -0.43 2.81
C PRO A 272 0.63 0.49 3.24
N GLY A 273 0.81 1.77 3.10
CA GLY A 273 0.14 2.89 3.71
C GLY A 273 0.83 3.17 5.03
N SER A 274 1.23 4.41 5.30
CA SER A 274 1.62 4.80 6.65
C SER A 274 0.44 4.40 7.54
N THR A 275 0.66 3.37 8.34
CA THR A 275 -0.39 2.65 9.04
C THR A 275 -1.01 3.45 10.18
N THR A 276 -0.74 4.73 10.22
CA THR A 276 -1.38 5.67 11.13
C THR A 276 -1.85 6.88 10.32
N VAL A 277 -3.10 6.80 9.89
CA VAL A 277 -3.82 8.01 9.49
C VAL A 277 -3.91 8.91 10.71
N GLU A 278 -3.54 10.18 10.57
CA GLU A 278 -3.66 11.16 11.66
C GLU A 278 -5.14 11.32 12.01
N TRP A 279 -5.50 11.11 13.26
CA TRP A 279 -6.89 11.16 13.70
C TRP A 279 -7.55 12.52 13.43
N GLU A 280 -6.78 13.61 13.49
CA GLU A 280 -7.23 14.98 13.17
C GLU A 280 -7.75 15.09 11.73
N LYS A 281 -7.07 14.45 10.78
CA LYS A 281 -7.48 14.42 9.38
C LYS A 281 -8.76 13.63 9.17
N ILE A 282 -8.95 12.54 9.91
CA ILE A 282 -10.18 11.75 9.90
C ILE A 282 -11.36 12.59 10.39
N VAL A 283 -11.22 13.25 11.54
CA VAL A 283 -12.28 14.11 12.11
C VAL A 283 -12.64 15.24 11.14
N LYS A 284 -11.63 15.87 10.52
CA LYS A 284 -11.86 16.93 9.53
C LYS A 284 -12.63 16.40 8.32
N ALA A 285 -12.16 15.31 7.71
CA ALA A 285 -12.79 14.72 6.52
C ALA A 285 -14.24 14.30 6.78
N ALA A 286 -14.51 13.67 7.93
CA ALA A 286 -15.85 13.26 8.34
C ALA A 286 -16.82 14.46 8.52
N ARG A 287 -16.32 15.58 9.05
CA ARG A 287 -17.12 16.82 9.20
C ARG A 287 -17.40 17.50 7.85
N ASP A 288 -16.42 17.47 6.95
CA ASP A 288 -16.55 18.10 5.63
C ASP A 288 -17.59 17.36 4.75
N GLU A 289 -17.80 16.05 4.99
CA GLU A 289 -18.73 15.22 4.21
C GLU A 289 -20.22 15.42 4.57
N MET A 290 -20.54 15.84 5.78
CA MET A 290 -21.90 16.15 6.29
C MET A 290 -22.95 15.04 6.11
N VAL A 291 -22.60 13.76 6.31
CA VAL A 291 -23.57 12.64 6.26
C VAL A 291 -24.53 12.72 7.45
N PRO A 292 -25.86 12.56 7.27
CA PRO A 292 -26.83 12.60 8.37
C PRO A 292 -26.69 11.41 9.33
N THR A 293 -26.75 11.67 10.64
CA THR A 293 -26.74 10.64 11.68
C THR A 293 -28.07 9.89 11.74
N GLY A 294 -28.02 8.57 11.93
CA GLY A 294 -29.21 7.73 12.09
C GLY A 294 -30.03 7.53 10.82
N ILE A 295 -29.51 7.92 9.66
CA ILE A 295 -30.19 7.77 8.36
C ILE A 295 -29.33 6.86 7.47
N VAL A 296 -29.97 5.90 6.78
CA VAL A 296 -29.29 5.06 5.79
C VAL A 296 -28.96 5.90 4.57
N PRO A 297 -27.69 6.05 4.17
CA PRO A 297 -27.33 6.77 2.95
C PRO A 297 -28.03 6.19 1.71
N SER A 298 -28.43 7.04 0.76
CA SER A 298 -29.17 6.64 -0.44
C SER A 298 -28.45 5.59 -1.30
N TRP A 299 -27.13 5.55 -1.23
CA TRP A 299 -26.29 4.57 -1.93
C TRP A 299 -26.10 3.26 -1.16
N ALA A 300 -26.56 3.12 0.09
CA ALA A 300 -26.40 1.92 0.90
C ALA A 300 -27.68 1.10 0.97
N ALA A 301 -27.57 -0.22 1.05
CA ALA A 301 -28.72 -1.12 1.13
C ALA A 301 -28.59 -2.24 2.18
N LEU A 302 -27.43 -2.41 2.80
CA LEU A 302 -27.23 -3.35 3.89
C LEU A 302 -26.85 -2.61 5.17
N LEU A 303 -27.27 -3.17 6.31
CA LEU A 303 -26.84 -2.71 7.62
C LEU A 303 -26.21 -3.86 8.40
N VAL A 304 -25.03 -3.60 8.97
CA VAL A 304 -24.39 -4.51 9.93
C VAL A 304 -24.12 -3.78 11.22
N SER A 305 -24.08 -4.51 12.31
CA SER A 305 -23.61 -3.98 13.58
C SER A 305 -22.59 -4.88 14.24
N ALA A 306 -21.69 -4.30 14.99
CA ALA A 306 -20.78 -5.05 15.84
C ALA A 306 -20.76 -4.48 17.26
N ALA A 307 -20.51 -5.36 18.22
CA ALA A 307 -20.36 -5.01 19.62
C ALA A 307 -19.08 -5.59 20.18
N ASP A 308 -18.31 -4.76 20.88
CA ASP A 308 -17.16 -5.17 21.67
C ASP A 308 -17.50 -5.13 23.16
N VAL A 309 -17.25 -6.25 23.85
CA VAL A 309 -17.64 -6.44 25.26
C VAL A 309 -16.41 -6.28 26.12
N GLN A 310 -16.44 -5.27 27.00
CA GLN A 310 -15.35 -4.96 27.92
C GLN A 310 -15.83 -4.95 29.37
N GLY A 311 -14.92 -4.95 30.35
CA GLY A 311 -15.27 -4.97 31.78
C GLY A 311 -16.08 -3.76 32.26
N TYR A 312 -16.01 -2.63 31.55
CA TYR A 312 -16.69 -1.38 31.88
C TYR A 312 -18.01 -1.15 31.11
N GLY A 313 -18.28 -1.95 30.08
CA GLY A 313 -19.46 -1.78 29.24
C GLY A 313 -19.38 -2.51 27.90
N ILE A 314 -20.33 -2.20 27.03
CA ILE A 314 -20.38 -2.70 25.66
C ILE A 314 -20.37 -1.51 24.70
N LYS A 315 -19.37 -1.44 23.81
CA LYS A 315 -19.36 -0.51 22.69
C LYS A 315 -20.03 -1.15 21.49
N TRP A 316 -20.93 -0.45 20.86
CA TRP A 316 -21.71 -0.94 19.74
C TRP A 316 -21.84 0.12 18.65
N ALA A 317 -21.78 -0.31 17.38
CA ALA A 317 -21.95 0.56 16.24
C ALA A 317 -22.67 -0.11 15.08
N VAL A 318 -23.32 0.72 14.23
CA VAL A 318 -24.02 0.30 13.01
C VAL A 318 -23.37 0.94 11.79
N TYR A 319 -23.06 0.11 10.82
CA TYR A 319 -22.52 0.53 9.53
C TYR A 319 -23.50 0.21 8.40
N ALA A 320 -23.82 1.22 7.60
CA ALA A 320 -24.48 1.06 6.32
C ALA A 320 -23.45 0.71 5.25
N ILE A 321 -23.82 -0.20 4.33
CA ILE A 321 -22.92 -0.73 3.31
C ILE A 321 -23.54 -0.58 1.94
N GLY A 322 -22.74 -0.12 0.99
CA GLY A 322 -23.08 0.04 -0.40
C GLY A 322 -22.12 -0.66 -1.36
N PRO A 323 -22.31 -0.46 -2.67
CA PRO A 323 -21.43 -1.02 -3.69
C PRO A 323 -20.00 -0.50 -3.57
N ARG A 324 -19.04 -1.19 -4.21
CA ARG A 324 -17.62 -0.86 -4.19
C ARG A 324 -17.01 -0.84 -2.79
N ASP A 325 -17.55 -1.66 -1.87
CA ASP A 325 -17.09 -1.78 -0.48
C ASP A 325 -17.11 -0.44 0.28
N GLN A 326 -18.12 0.41 0.02
CA GLN A 326 -18.34 1.64 0.77
C GLN A 326 -19.05 1.33 2.08
N TYR A 327 -18.56 1.89 3.17
CA TYR A 327 -19.12 1.75 4.51
C TYR A 327 -19.43 3.11 5.09
N CYS A 328 -20.52 3.25 5.83
CA CYS A 328 -20.85 4.48 6.56
C CYS A 328 -21.29 4.15 7.99
N LEU A 329 -20.60 4.71 8.97
CA LEU A 329 -21.06 4.68 10.37
C LEU A 329 -22.28 5.58 10.51
N ILE A 330 -23.44 5.01 10.85
CA ILE A 330 -24.70 5.74 11.00
C ILE A 330 -25.21 5.85 12.44
N ASP A 331 -24.76 4.94 13.32
CA ASP A 331 -25.13 4.95 14.76
C ASP A 331 -24.02 4.30 15.58
N ARG A 332 -23.79 4.81 16.80
CA ARG A 332 -22.92 4.20 17.80
C ARG A 332 -23.34 4.56 19.22
N GLU A 333 -23.11 3.65 20.15
CA GLU A 333 -23.47 3.84 21.56
C GLU A 333 -22.54 3.05 22.49
N ILE A 334 -22.39 3.55 23.71
CA ILE A 334 -21.69 2.85 24.80
C ILE A 334 -22.73 2.49 25.86
N PHE A 335 -22.90 1.20 26.11
CA PHE A 335 -23.76 0.69 27.17
C PHE A 335 -22.92 0.47 28.41
N GLU A 336 -22.86 1.49 29.28
CA GLU A 336 -22.07 1.48 30.50
C GLU A 336 -22.59 0.47 31.51
N GLY A 337 -21.69 -0.08 32.34
CA GLY A 337 -21.95 -1.07 33.38
C GLY A 337 -21.08 -2.30 33.19
N SER A 338 -20.97 -3.15 34.21
CA SER A 338 -20.18 -4.39 34.10
C SER A 338 -21.00 -5.50 33.44
N PRO A 339 -20.68 -5.92 32.20
CA PRO A 339 -21.45 -6.99 31.54
C PRO A 339 -21.37 -8.35 32.22
N ASP A 340 -20.38 -8.56 33.09
CA ASP A 340 -20.27 -9.79 33.89
C ASP A 340 -21.20 -9.82 35.10
N GLN A 341 -21.48 -8.65 35.67
CA GLN A 341 -22.21 -8.53 36.94
C GLN A 341 -23.66 -8.07 36.77
N SER A 342 -23.97 -7.37 35.66
CA SER A 342 -25.27 -6.78 35.36
C SER A 342 -25.82 -7.26 34.02
N ASP A 343 -27.14 -7.39 33.93
CA ASP A 343 -27.86 -7.64 32.69
C ASP A 343 -28.21 -6.34 31.94
N GLU A 344 -28.05 -5.17 32.58
CA GLU A 344 -28.45 -3.88 32.01
C GLU A 344 -27.76 -3.58 30.69
N PRO A 345 -26.41 -3.71 30.53
CA PRO A 345 -25.77 -3.48 29.22
C PRO A 345 -26.30 -4.42 28.13
N TRP A 346 -26.63 -5.67 28.48
CA TRP A 346 -27.18 -6.65 27.53
C TRP A 346 -28.61 -6.33 27.10
N ILE A 347 -29.44 -5.78 28.02
CA ILE A 347 -30.80 -5.32 27.70
C ILE A 347 -30.70 -4.15 26.73
N LYS A 348 -29.87 -3.15 27.02
CA LYS A 348 -29.66 -2.00 26.16
C LYS A 348 -29.13 -2.44 24.77
N LEU A 349 -28.17 -3.37 24.70
CA LEU A 349 -27.71 -3.94 23.43
C LEU A 349 -28.85 -4.65 22.69
N SER A 350 -29.69 -5.43 23.38
CA SER A 350 -30.83 -6.12 22.78
C SER A 350 -31.83 -5.13 22.16
N ASP A 351 -32.09 -4.01 22.83
CA ASP A 351 -32.97 -2.94 22.35
C ASP A 351 -32.35 -2.25 21.12
N ALA A 352 -31.06 -1.97 21.17
CA ALA A 352 -30.31 -1.36 20.07
C ALA A 352 -30.28 -2.26 18.82
N LEU A 353 -30.13 -3.57 18.98
CA LEU A 353 -30.19 -4.53 17.86
C LEU A 353 -31.57 -4.63 17.19
N SER A 354 -32.62 -4.14 17.83
CA SER A 354 -33.98 -4.11 17.32
C SER A 354 -34.33 -2.79 16.61
N ARG A 355 -33.41 -1.81 16.60
CA ARG A 355 -33.63 -0.52 15.93
C ARG A 355 -33.77 -0.69 14.42
N THR A 356 -34.58 0.18 13.86
CA THR A 356 -34.67 0.41 12.41
C THR A 356 -34.20 1.81 12.09
N TYR A 357 -33.73 2.01 10.88
CA TYR A 357 -33.16 3.26 10.43
C TYR A 357 -33.90 3.76 9.20
N PRO A 358 -34.36 5.03 9.22
CA PRO A 358 -35.07 5.62 8.11
C PRO A 358 -34.13 5.77 6.90
N THR A 359 -34.71 5.68 5.71
CA THR A 359 -34.07 5.98 4.44
C THR A 359 -34.58 7.30 3.88
N PRO A 360 -33.86 7.99 3.00
CA PRO A 360 -34.35 9.16 2.29
C PRO A 360 -35.70 8.94 1.58
N GLY A 361 -35.96 7.72 1.11
CA GLY A 361 -37.23 7.30 0.50
C GLY A 361 -38.36 7.00 1.50
N GLY A 362 -38.18 7.28 2.79
CA GLY A 362 -39.19 7.11 3.85
C GLY A 362 -39.47 5.66 4.28
N ARG A 363 -38.65 4.71 3.85
CA ARG A 363 -38.73 3.31 4.33
C ARG A 363 -37.80 3.11 5.53
N GLU A 364 -38.12 2.10 6.34
CA GLU A 364 -37.33 1.71 7.50
C GLU A 364 -36.47 0.48 7.15
N LYS A 365 -35.20 0.51 7.53
CA LYS A 365 -34.23 -0.59 7.33
C LYS A 365 -33.78 -1.15 8.67
N ALA A 366 -34.00 -2.45 8.90
CA ALA A 366 -33.48 -3.20 10.04
C ALA A 366 -32.03 -3.65 9.79
N ILE A 367 -31.30 -3.93 10.88
CA ILE A 367 -29.95 -4.49 10.82
C ILE A 367 -29.99 -5.91 10.24
N ASP A 368 -29.23 -6.17 9.19
CA ASP A 368 -29.19 -7.46 8.48
C ASP A 368 -28.39 -8.53 9.25
N LEU A 369 -27.29 -8.14 9.90
CA LEU A 369 -26.42 -9.05 10.64
C LEU A 369 -25.68 -8.29 11.75
N SER A 370 -25.61 -8.91 12.93
CA SER A 370 -24.89 -8.36 14.08
C SER A 370 -23.85 -9.35 14.59
N GLY A 371 -22.71 -8.83 15.01
CA GLY A 371 -21.64 -9.59 15.66
C GLY A 371 -21.37 -9.12 17.06
N VAL A 372 -21.04 -10.02 17.95
CA VAL A 372 -20.65 -9.70 19.34
C VAL A 372 -19.31 -10.36 19.61
N ASP A 373 -18.30 -9.55 19.97
CA ASP A 373 -16.99 -10.11 20.35
C ASP A 373 -17.12 -11.01 21.58
N SER A 374 -16.44 -12.14 21.53
CA SER A 374 -16.45 -13.15 22.61
C SER A 374 -15.16 -13.24 23.41
N GLY A 375 -14.25 -12.31 23.21
CA GLY A 375 -12.95 -12.24 23.92
C GLY A 375 -13.12 -12.03 25.43
N TRP A 376 -14.02 -11.14 25.80
CA TRP A 376 -14.41 -10.92 27.19
C TRP A 376 -15.77 -11.57 27.47
N SER A 377 -15.91 -12.21 28.66
CA SER A 377 -17.19 -12.81 29.12
C SER A 377 -17.83 -13.80 28.14
N THR A 378 -17.04 -14.68 27.56
CA THR A 378 -17.41 -15.63 26.48
C THR A 378 -18.75 -16.37 26.73
N ASP A 379 -18.99 -16.88 27.96
CA ASP A 379 -20.22 -17.60 28.30
C ASP A 379 -21.48 -16.72 28.25
N ARG A 380 -21.35 -15.44 28.57
CA ARG A 380 -22.49 -14.50 28.51
C ARG A 380 -22.77 -14.11 27.06
N VAL A 381 -21.73 -13.85 26.25
CA VAL A 381 -21.86 -13.61 24.80
C VAL A 381 -22.57 -14.78 24.13
N TYR A 382 -22.15 -16.02 24.41
CA TYR A 382 -22.78 -17.19 23.82
C TYR A 382 -24.24 -17.31 24.21
N ARG A 383 -24.59 -17.11 25.50
CA ARG A 383 -25.99 -17.10 25.95
C ARG A 383 -26.82 -16.00 25.32
N PHE A 384 -26.23 -14.81 25.14
CA PHE A 384 -26.88 -13.68 24.47
C PHE A 384 -27.22 -14.00 23.02
N CYS A 385 -26.33 -14.67 22.30
CA CYS A 385 -26.51 -15.00 20.88
C CYS A 385 -27.50 -16.16 20.64
N VAL A 386 -27.76 -17.02 21.66
CA VAL A 386 -28.72 -18.14 21.53
C VAL A 386 -30.13 -17.63 21.21
N GLY A 387 -30.75 -18.19 20.18
CA GLY A 387 -32.12 -17.85 19.77
C GLY A 387 -32.24 -16.55 18.96
N ARG A 388 -31.12 -15.89 18.64
CA ARG A 388 -31.06 -14.70 17.79
C ARG A 388 -30.37 -15.03 16.46
N PRO A 389 -31.11 -15.35 15.38
CA PRO A 389 -30.52 -15.88 14.14
C PRO A 389 -29.60 -14.90 13.42
N ASN A 390 -29.81 -13.58 13.62
CA ASN A 390 -29.01 -12.52 13.00
C ASN A 390 -27.94 -11.95 13.96
N VAL A 391 -27.69 -12.60 15.11
CA VAL A 391 -26.67 -12.18 16.06
C VAL A 391 -25.69 -13.33 16.28
N ILE A 392 -24.43 -13.12 15.90
CA ILE A 392 -23.41 -14.16 15.93
C ILE A 392 -22.25 -13.80 16.85
N PRO A 393 -21.71 -14.74 17.65
CA PRO A 393 -20.49 -14.51 18.40
C PRO A 393 -19.27 -14.55 17.47
N LEU A 394 -18.34 -13.62 17.70
CA LEU A 394 -17.10 -13.47 16.96
C LEU A 394 -15.90 -13.84 17.81
N ASP A 395 -14.83 -14.34 17.17
CA ASP A 395 -13.55 -14.71 17.81
C ASP A 395 -12.41 -14.15 16.96
N GLY A 396 -11.83 -13.04 17.40
CA GLY A 396 -10.72 -12.38 16.71
C GLY A 396 -9.44 -13.21 16.73
N ARG A 397 -8.80 -13.40 15.59
CA ARG A 397 -7.55 -14.16 15.42
C ARG A 397 -6.51 -13.37 14.65
N GLU A 398 -5.31 -13.27 15.21
CA GLU A 398 -4.21 -12.46 14.66
C GLU A 398 -3.43 -13.05 13.46
N PRO A 399 -3.33 -14.40 13.24
CA PRO A 399 -2.48 -14.93 12.18
C PRO A 399 -2.83 -14.36 10.80
N VAL A 400 -1.79 -14.06 10.01
CA VAL A 400 -1.89 -13.56 8.62
C VAL A 400 -2.53 -14.61 7.71
N GLY A 401 -3.36 -14.16 6.76
CA GLY A 401 -3.95 -15.01 5.71
C GLY A 401 -5.15 -15.84 6.17
N LEU A 402 -5.75 -15.51 7.30
CA LEU A 402 -7.04 -16.06 7.69
C LEU A 402 -8.17 -15.34 6.93
N PRO A 403 -9.27 -16.04 6.59
CA PRO A 403 -10.42 -15.40 5.97
C PRO A 403 -11.02 -14.34 6.90
N TRP A 404 -11.53 -13.26 6.33
CA TRP A 404 -12.14 -12.16 7.08
C TRP A 404 -13.23 -12.65 8.05
N LEU A 405 -14.10 -13.56 7.59
CA LEU A 405 -14.97 -14.34 8.47
C LEU A 405 -14.83 -15.81 8.06
N GLY A 406 -14.30 -16.62 8.97
CA GLY A 406 -14.01 -18.03 8.73
C GLY A 406 -15.21 -18.94 8.91
N THR A 407 -15.00 -20.24 8.67
CA THR A 407 -16.02 -21.28 8.89
C THR A 407 -16.38 -21.36 10.36
N PRO A 408 -17.67 -21.27 10.71
CA PRO A 408 -18.10 -21.28 12.10
C PRO A 408 -17.87 -22.63 12.78
N VAL A 409 -17.54 -22.55 14.07
CA VAL A 409 -17.32 -23.71 14.92
C VAL A 409 -18.44 -23.80 15.96
N LYS A 410 -19.03 -25.00 16.12
CA LYS A 410 -20.06 -25.24 17.14
C LYS A 410 -19.45 -25.18 18.55
N LYS A 411 -20.03 -24.35 19.42
CA LYS A 411 -19.64 -24.20 20.83
C LYS A 411 -20.82 -24.53 21.72
N ASP A 412 -20.52 -25.21 22.83
CA ASP A 412 -21.52 -25.52 23.85
C ASP A 412 -21.80 -24.27 24.69
N VAL A 413 -23.07 -23.99 24.92
CA VAL A 413 -23.54 -22.96 25.85
C VAL A 413 -23.93 -23.64 27.15
N ARG A 414 -23.35 -23.18 28.25
CA ARG A 414 -23.51 -23.82 29.54
C ARG A 414 -24.27 -22.90 30.52
N ASP A 415 -25.05 -23.51 31.41
CA ASP A 415 -25.67 -22.81 32.54
C ASP A 415 -24.66 -22.60 33.70
N HIS A 416 -25.12 -21.95 34.78
CA HIS A 416 -24.35 -21.74 36.00
C HIS A 416 -23.88 -23.05 36.68
N ARG A 417 -24.52 -24.19 36.34
CA ARG A 417 -24.16 -25.54 36.81
C ARG A 417 -23.28 -26.29 35.81
N LYS A 418 -22.71 -25.61 34.81
CA LYS A 418 -21.87 -26.17 33.77
C LYS A 418 -22.59 -27.20 32.86
N LYS A 419 -23.91 -27.33 32.94
CA LYS A 419 -24.69 -28.20 32.07
C LYS A 419 -24.87 -27.50 30.69
N VAL A 420 -24.71 -28.26 29.60
CA VAL A 420 -24.95 -27.76 28.23
C VAL A 420 -26.46 -27.55 28.06
N ILE A 421 -26.85 -26.31 27.75
CA ILE A 421 -28.25 -25.90 27.58
C ILE A 421 -28.57 -25.58 26.09
N ALA A 422 -27.56 -25.21 25.31
CA ALA A 422 -27.71 -24.87 23.88
C ALA A 422 -26.37 -25.02 23.16
N LYS A 423 -26.38 -24.81 21.82
CA LYS A 423 -25.18 -24.68 21.02
C LYS A 423 -25.27 -23.40 20.20
N VAL A 424 -24.14 -22.74 19.99
CA VAL A 424 -23.99 -21.54 19.17
C VAL A 424 -22.90 -21.75 18.13
N LEU A 425 -22.97 -21.05 17.02
CA LEU A 425 -21.93 -21.03 15.99
C LEU A 425 -20.99 -19.85 16.22
N LEU A 426 -19.76 -20.12 16.66
CA LEU A 426 -18.71 -19.13 16.82
C LEU A 426 -17.99 -18.91 15.51
N TYR A 427 -17.90 -17.67 15.06
CA TYR A 427 -17.25 -17.28 13.82
C TYR A 427 -15.84 -16.70 14.08
N PRO A 428 -14.76 -17.35 13.60
CA PRO A 428 -13.43 -16.77 13.68
C PRO A 428 -13.28 -15.61 12.69
N VAL A 429 -12.65 -14.52 13.13
CA VAL A 429 -12.36 -13.34 12.32
C VAL A 429 -10.86 -13.20 12.12
N GLY A 430 -10.37 -13.14 10.87
CA GLY A 430 -8.96 -12.90 10.54
C GLY A 430 -8.61 -11.43 10.70
N LEU A 431 -8.14 -11.03 11.88
CA LEU A 431 -7.95 -9.62 12.24
C LEU A 431 -6.91 -8.91 11.36
N TYR A 432 -5.82 -9.59 10.98
CA TYR A 432 -4.71 -8.95 10.27
C TYR A 432 -5.17 -8.25 8.98
N ASP A 433 -5.83 -8.99 8.11
CA ASP A 433 -6.23 -8.48 6.79
C ASP A 433 -7.39 -7.49 6.89
N VAL A 434 -8.32 -7.68 7.84
CA VAL A 434 -9.44 -6.75 8.06
C VAL A 434 -8.94 -5.43 8.65
N LYS A 435 -8.02 -5.44 9.64
CA LYS A 435 -7.39 -4.22 10.18
C LYS A 435 -6.67 -3.43 9.09
N THR A 436 -5.98 -4.12 8.19
CA THR A 436 -5.32 -3.50 7.03
C THR A 436 -6.34 -2.83 6.10
N ALA A 437 -7.48 -3.50 5.83
CA ALA A 437 -8.53 -2.94 4.98
C ALA A 437 -9.20 -1.71 5.62
N VAL A 438 -9.49 -1.75 6.93
CA VAL A 438 -10.07 -0.61 7.66
C VAL A 438 -9.12 0.58 7.65
N THR A 439 -7.83 0.37 7.88
CA THR A 439 -6.83 1.46 7.84
C THR A 439 -6.72 2.07 6.45
N ALA A 440 -6.76 1.26 5.39
CA ALA A 440 -6.81 1.75 4.02
C ALA A 440 -8.09 2.55 3.73
N ALA A 441 -9.24 2.11 4.28
CA ALA A 441 -10.51 2.80 4.15
C ALA A 441 -10.51 4.18 4.83
N LEU A 442 -9.84 4.31 5.96
CA LEU A 442 -9.62 5.61 6.64
C LEU A 442 -8.71 6.53 5.82
N ALA A 443 -7.68 5.98 5.18
CA ALA A 443 -6.82 6.73 4.28
C ALA A 443 -7.58 7.24 3.05
N ASN A 444 -8.46 6.41 2.48
CA ASN A 444 -9.34 6.79 1.37
C ASN A 444 -10.28 7.95 1.73
N LEU A 445 -10.82 7.97 2.95
CA LEU A 445 -11.63 9.09 3.44
C LEU A 445 -10.82 10.39 3.45
N VAL A 446 -9.60 10.35 3.99
CA VAL A 446 -8.71 11.52 4.06
C VAL A 446 -8.25 11.99 2.68
N GLN A 447 -8.07 11.07 1.74
CA GLN A 447 -7.76 11.39 0.35
C GLN A 447 -8.93 12.14 -0.32
N GLY A 448 -10.17 11.80 0.03
CA GLY A 448 -11.37 12.40 -0.54
C GLY A 448 -11.79 11.80 -1.89
N ALA A 449 -12.90 12.33 -2.40
CA ALA A 449 -13.39 11.98 -3.72
C ALA A 449 -12.54 12.62 -4.82
N SER A 450 -12.51 11.99 -6.01
CA SER A 450 -11.90 12.56 -7.21
C SER A 450 -12.64 13.84 -7.66
N GLU A 451 -12.04 14.59 -8.60
CA GLU A 451 -12.70 15.76 -9.22
C GLU A 451 -14.06 15.43 -9.86
N ALA A 452 -14.26 14.18 -10.27
CA ALA A 452 -15.55 13.68 -10.77
C ALA A 452 -16.53 13.26 -9.67
N GLY A 453 -16.22 13.50 -8.39
CA GLY A 453 -17.07 13.15 -7.25
C GLY A 453 -17.04 11.65 -6.88
N GLN A 454 -16.14 10.85 -7.47
CA GLN A 454 -16.05 9.42 -7.15
C GLN A 454 -15.11 9.16 -5.98
N TRP A 455 -15.63 8.43 -5.00
CA TRP A 455 -14.82 7.94 -3.88
C TRP A 455 -13.97 6.71 -4.28
N PRO A 456 -12.77 6.57 -3.72
CA PRO A 456 -12.00 5.35 -3.86
C PRO A 456 -12.80 4.12 -3.41
N ARG A 457 -12.51 2.97 -4.01
CA ARG A 457 -13.12 1.71 -3.55
C ARG A 457 -12.71 1.41 -2.10
N GLY A 458 -13.65 0.98 -1.27
CA GLY A 458 -13.38 0.62 0.11
C GLY A 458 -13.24 1.82 1.04
N THR A 459 -13.86 2.98 0.72
CA THR A 459 -13.86 4.14 1.62
C THR A 459 -14.82 3.91 2.79
N ILE A 460 -14.44 4.43 3.96
CA ILE A 460 -15.30 4.53 5.13
C ILE A 460 -15.78 5.97 5.29
N HIS A 461 -17.05 6.15 5.58
CA HIS A 461 -17.71 7.42 5.82
C HIS A 461 -18.25 7.48 7.24
N PHE A 462 -18.47 8.68 7.75
CA PHE A 462 -18.99 8.87 9.10
C PHE A 462 -20.15 9.88 9.09
N ALA A 463 -21.27 9.48 9.69
CA ALA A 463 -22.42 10.36 9.79
C ALA A 463 -22.26 11.36 10.93
N GLY A 464 -22.52 12.64 10.61
CA GLY A 464 -22.64 13.75 11.54
C GLY A 464 -21.53 13.83 12.60
N ASP A 465 -21.94 13.99 13.86
CA ASP A 465 -21.02 14.11 14.99
C ASP A 465 -20.52 12.76 15.56
N LEU A 466 -20.78 11.64 14.83
CA LEU A 466 -20.35 10.32 15.30
C LEU A 466 -18.83 10.11 15.21
N CYS A 467 -18.10 10.95 14.47
CA CYS A 467 -16.64 10.89 14.40
C CYS A 467 -16.03 12.03 15.23
N ASP A 468 -16.15 11.92 16.56
CA ASP A 468 -15.47 12.83 17.48
C ASP A 468 -13.98 12.47 17.66
N GLU A 469 -13.28 13.29 18.43
CA GLU A 469 -11.84 13.16 18.67
C GLU A 469 -11.49 11.82 19.35
N ASP A 470 -12.25 11.40 20.35
CA ASP A 470 -11.99 10.19 21.13
C ASP A 470 -12.22 8.94 20.26
N PHE A 471 -13.28 8.94 19.46
CA PHE A 471 -13.55 7.87 18.49
C PHE A 471 -12.42 7.75 17.46
N ALA A 472 -12.01 8.87 16.85
CA ALA A 472 -10.96 8.88 15.84
C ALA A 472 -9.58 8.47 16.40
N LYS A 473 -9.28 8.85 17.66
CA LYS A 473 -8.08 8.38 18.38
C LYS A 473 -8.09 6.87 18.58
N GLU A 474 -9.23 6.28 18.91
CA GLU A 474 -9.35 4.82 19.06
C GLU A 474 -9.26 4.10 17.70
N LEU A 475 -9.84 4.65 16.63
CA LEU A 475 -9.69 4.12 15.27
C LEU A 475 -8.23 4.04 14.80
N THR A 476 -7.38 4.92 15.34
CA THR A 476 -5.96 4.99 15.02
C THR A 476 -5.06 4.46 16.16
N ALA A 477 -5.62 3.68 17.06
CA ALA A 477 -4.91 3.21 18.26
C ALA A 477 -3.98 2.02 18.02
N GLU A 478 -3.98 1.44 16.83
CA GLU A 478 -3.08 0.36 16.47
C GLU A 478 -2.21 0.72 15.25
N CYS A 479 -0.99 0.22 15.24
CA CYS A 479 -0.07 0.34 14.11
C CYS A 479 0.53 -1.03 13.77
N LEU A 480 0.91 -1.18 12.51
CA LEU A 480 1.58 -2.38 12.03
C LEU A 480 3.07 -2.28 12.35
N VAL A 481 3.59 -3.18 13.19
CA VAL A 481 5.01 -3.21 13.58
C VAL A 481 5.69 -4.49 13.09
N ASP A 482 7.02 -4.39 12.86
CA ASP A 482 7.83 -5.54 12.50
C ASP A 482 8.22 -6.34 13.76
N GLU A 483 7.98 -7.67 13.77
CA GLU A 483 8.30 -8.53 14.92
C GLU A 483 9.81 -8.58 15.24
N GLU A 484 10.67 -8.35 14.26
CA GLU A 484 12.13 -8.32 14.49
C GLU A 484 12.56 -7.08 15.27
N GLU A 485 11.90 -5.96 15.09
CA GLU A 485 12.20 -4.71 15.80
C GLU A 485 11.76 -4.79 17.27
N GLU A 486 10.65 -5.45 17.56
CA GLU A 486 10.19 -5.68 18.92
C GLU A 486 11.10 -6.65 19.71
N ALA A 487 11.65 -7.66 19.04
CA ALA A 487 12.62 -8.59 19.64
C ALA A 487 13.94 -7.91 20.02
N ARG A 488 14.32 -6.82 19.35
CA ARG A 488 15.53 -6.02 19.64
C ARG A 488 15.36 -5.09 20.83
N THR A 489 14.19 -4.49 20.99
CA THR A 489 13.89 -3.60 22.13
C THR A 489 13.64 -4.35 23.43
N SER A 490 13.26 -5.61 23.38
CA SER A 490 13.12 -6.45 24.58
C SER A 490 14.41 -7.22 24.87
N LEU A 491 15.22 -6.73 25.82
CA LEU A 491 16.43 -7.37 26.36
C LEU A 491 16.18 -8.73 27.07
N LYS A 492 15.08 -9.41 26.79
CA LYS A 492 14.71 -10.70 27.41
C LYS A 492 14.21 -11.67 26.35
N ARG A 493 15.12 -12.52 25.87
CA ARG A 493 15.00 -13.97 25.61
C ARG A 493 15.88 -14.45 24.46
N ARG A 494 17.09 -14.88 24.80
CA ARG A 494 17.78 -15.92 24.04
C ARG A 494 16.95 -17.21 24.12
N SER A 495 16.18 -17.52 23.12
CA SER A 495 15.84 -18.90 22.77
C SER A 495 15.89 -19.02 21.25
N LYS A 496 16.77 -19.92 20.78
CA LYS A 496 16.84 -20.37 19.40
C LYS A 496 15.51 -21.01 19.02
N ARG A 497 14.55 -20.24 18.49
CA ARG A 497 13.47 -20.78 17.68
C ARG A 497 13.76 -20.35 16.25
N LEU A 498 13.78 -21.33 15.36
CA LEU A 498 13.81 -21.13 13.91
C LEU A 498 12.73 -20.10 13.55
N VAL A 499 13.17 -18.91 13.13
CA VAL A 499 12.30 -17.85 12.67
C VAL A 499 11.69 -18.32 11.35
N ASN A 500 10.37 -18.40 11.32
CA ASN A 500 9.62 -18.66 10.11
C ASN A 500 9.75 -17.41 9.21
N PRO A 501 10.34 -17.48 8.01
CA PRO A 501 10.55 -16.30 7.17
C PRO A 501 9.27 -15.63 6.64
N LYS A 502 8.09 -16.10 7.05
CA LYS A 502 6.77 -15.52 6.72
C LYS A 502 6.14 -14.70 7.85
N ALA A 503 6.78 -14.57 9.00
CA ALA A 503 6.26 -13.82 10.13
C ALA A 503 7.04 -12.49 10.23
N GLY A 504 6.57 -11.44 9.53
CA GLY A 504 7.26 -10.17 9.54
C GLY A 504 6.53 -9.06 10.30
N ARG A 505 5.20 -9.03 10.31
CA ARG A 505 4.44 -7.88 10.83
C ARG A 505 3.23 -8.31 11.65
N LYS A 506 2.99 -7.59 12.74
CA LYS A 506 1.78 -7.74 13.55
C LYS A 506 1.19 -6.37 13.90
N TRP A 507 -0.11 -6.35 14.08
CA TRP A 507 -0.80 -5.20 14.64
C TRP A 507 -0.47 -5.05 16.12
N LYS A 508 -0.10 -3.83 16.53
CA LYS A 508 0.24 -3.51 17.90
C LYS A 508 -0.49 -2.28 18.36
N LYS A 509 -1.09 -2.40 19.53
CA LYS A 509 -1.75 -1.29 20.20
C LYS A 509 -0.74 -0.24 20.65
N ILE A 510 -1.00 1.02 20.35
CA ILE A 510 -0.22 2.16 20.82
C ILE A 510 -0.44 2.30 22.33
N ASN A 511 0.66 2.34 23.08
CA ASN A 511 0.58 2.41 24.54
C ASN A 511 -0.27 3.61 25.02
N GLY A 512 -1.20 3.35 25.93
CA GLY A 512 -2.06 4.35 26.55
C GLY A 512 -3.33 4.70 25.74
N ARG A 513 -3.56 4.09 24.55
CA ARG A 513 -4.80 4.30 23.79
C ARG A 513 -5.73 3.09 23.92
N MET A 514 -7.03 3.35 24.02
CA MET A 514 -8.08 2.33 23.84
C MET A 514 -8.23 2.07 22.33
N ASN A 515 -8.64 0.84 21.96
CA ASN A 515 -8.83 0.44 20.56
C ASN A 515 -10.20 -0.20 20.30
N ASP A 516 -11.10 -0.16 21.27
CA ASP A 516 -12.35 -0.90 21.21
C ASP A 516 -13.23 -0.46 20.02
N TRP A 517 -13.25 0.85 19.67
CA TRP A 517 -13.93 1.34 18.47
C TRP A 517 -13.27 0.87 17.18
N PHE A 518 -11.94 0.66 17.19
CA PHE A 518 -11.27 0.05 16.06
C PHE A 518 -11.70 -1.40 15.88
N ASP A 519 -11.76 -2.17 16.96
CA ASP A 519 -12.20 -3.57 16.93
C ASP A 519 -13.67 -3.69 16.50
N VAL A 520 -14.58 -2.84 16.99
CA VAL A 520 -15.98 -2.75 16.51
C VAL A 520 -16.04 -2.49 14.99
N THR A 521 -15.21 -1.56 14.49
CA THR A 521 -15.15 -1.25 13.06
C THR A 521 -14.62 -2.44 12.25
N VAL A 522 -13.56 -3.09 12.72
CA VAL A 522 -12.97 -4.30 12.11
C VAL A 522 -14.01 -5.42 12.02
N TYR A 523 -14.74 -5.69 13.08
CA TYR A 523 -15.79 -6.71 13.08
C TYR A 523 -16.93 -6.33 12.11
N SER A 524 -17.32 -5.07 12.04
CA SER A 524 -18.34 -4.59 11.11
C SER A 524 -17.91 -4.78 9.65
N TYR A 525 -16.65 -4.55 9.32
CA TYR A 525 -16.09 -4.82 7.99
C TYR A 525 -16.14 -6.31 7.63
N ALA A 526 -15.75 -7.19 8.56
CA ALA A 526 -15.81 -8.63 8.34
C ALA A 526 -17.24 -9.13 8.11
N LEU A 527 -18.22 -8.61 8.86
CA LEU A 527 -19.64 -8.92 8.71
C LEU A 527 -20.20 -8.43 7.36
N GLY A 528 -19.86 -7.21 6.97
CA GLY A 528 -20.27 -6.63 5.70
C GLY A 528 -19.74 -7.42 4.51
N TRP A 529 -18.46 -7.74 4.51
CA TRP A 529 -17.84 -8.59 3.51
C TRP A 529 -18.54 -9.98 3.44
N HIS A 530 -18.82 -10.58 4.60
CA HIS A 530 -19.52 -11.88 4.66
C HIS A 530 -20.90 -11.80 4.02
N LEU A 531 -21.70 -10.78 4.33
CA LEU A 531 -23.05 -10.61 3.76
C LEU A 531 -22.99 -10.41 2.24
N GLN A 532 -22.08 -9.59 1.75
CA GLN A 532 -21.90 -9.35 0.32
C GLN A 532 -21.59 -10.65 -0.43
N ASN A 533 -20.64 -11.43 0.10
CA ASN A 533 -20.24 -12.71 -0.50
C ASN A 533 -21.35 -13.77 -0.39
N LYS A 534 -22.02 -13.88 0.76
CA LYS A 534 -23.13 -14.83 0.97
C LYS A 534 -24.30 -14.55 0.03
N ARG A 535 -24.60 -13.27 -0.22
CA ARG A 535 -25.68 -12.85 -1.13
C ARG A 535 -25.21 -12.77 -2.59
N LYS A 536 -23.91 -12.97 -2.87
CA LYS A 536 -23.29 -12.87 -4.21
C LYS A 536 -23.65 -11.57 -4.90
N LEU A 537 -23.46 -10.44 -4.22
CA LEU A 537 -23.86 -9.12 -4.69
C LEU A 537 -22.95 -8.67 -5.84
N THR A 538 -23.52 -8.60 -7.04
CA THR A 538 -22.96 -7.91 -8.20
C THR A 538 -23.41 -6.45 -8.21
N LEU A 539 -22.84 -5.61 -9.07
CA LEU A 539 -23.27 -4.21 -9.20
C LEU A 539 -24.76 -4.10 -9.56
N ASP A 540 -25.27 -4.97 -10.44
CA ASP A 540 -26.69 -4.98 -10.81
C ASP A 540 -27.58 -5.34 -9.60
N ARG A 541 -27.18 -6.34 -8.81
CA ARG A 541 -27.91 -6.70 -7.58
C ARG A 541 -27.88 -5.59 -6.53
N TRP A 542 -26.78 -4.84 -6.44
CA TRP A 542 -26.72 -3.65 -5.61
C TRP A 542 -27.71 -2.59 -6.09
N ALA A 543 -27.74 -2.31 -7.39
CA ALA A 543 -28.67 -1.35 -7.96
C ALA A 543 -30.14 -1.74 -7.70
N ASP A 544 -30.47 -3.05 -7.78
CA ASP A 544 -31.82 -3.55 -7.46
C ASP A 544 -32.15 -3.34 -5.98
N LEU A 545 -31.24 -3.71 -5.06
CA LEU A 545 -31.47 -3.55 -3.61
C LEU A 545 -31.62 -2.07 -3.22
N ILE A 546 -30.83 -1.19 -3.82
CA ILE A 546 -30.90 0.26 -3.58
C ILE A 546 -32.25 0.79 -4.08
N ARG A 547 -32.65 0.47 -5.31
CA ARG A 547 -33.98 0.84 -5.84
C ARG A 547 -35.14 0.30 -4.99
N GLU A 548 -35.04 -0.95 -4.57
CA GLU A 548 -36.05 -1.56 -3.69
C GLU A 548 -36.15 -0.82 -2.36
N LEU A 549 -35.04 -0.40 -1.79
CA LEU A 549 -35.00 0.26 -0.47
C LEU A 549 -35.33 1.76 -0.53
N HIS A 550 -34.80 2.51 -1.49
CA HIS A 550 -34.88 3.96 -1.55
C HIS A 550 -35.89 4.48 -2.59
N GLY A 551 -36.39 3.63 -3.50
CA GLY A 551 -37.20 4.04 -4.66
C GLY A 551 -36.33 4.48 -5.84
N GLU A 552 -36.97 5.02 -6.89
CA GLU A 552 -36.22 5.64 -8.00
C GLU A 552 -35.63 6.96 -7.53
N PRO A 553 -34.36 7.26 -7.86
CA PRO A 553 -33.71 8.49 -7.44
C PRO A 553 -34.42 9.72 -8.07
N GLU A 554 -34.93 10.62 -7.24
CA GLU A 554 -35.62 11.84 -7.70
C GLU A 554 -34.66 12.93 -8.19
N HIS A 555 -33.38 12.94 -7.77
CA HIS A 555 -32.37 13.90 -8.19
C HIS A 555 -30.93 13.30 -8.18
N ALA A 556 -30.16 13.68 -9.21
CA ALA A 556 -28.79 13.23 -9.50
C ALA A 556 -27.69 13.86 -8.59
N ASN A 557 -27.96 14.05 -7.30
CA ASN A 557 -26.98 14.59 -6.34
C ASN A 557 -26.55 13.57 -5.28
N ASP A 558 -26.84 12.28 -5.50
CA ASP A 558 -26.41 11.22 -4.61
C ASP A 558 -24.92 10.90 -4.84
N LEU A 559 -24.20 10.54 -3.78
CA LEU A 559 -22.77 10.14 -3.76
C LEU A 559 -22.37 9.15 -4.87
N PHE A 560 -23.36 8.44 -5.44
CA PHE A 560 -23.20 7.57 -6.58
C PHE A 560 -24.42 7.69 -7.51
N ASP A 561 -24.25 8.21 -8.71
CA ASP A 561 -25.23 8.01 -9.77
C ASP A 561 -25.35 6.49 -10.05
N LEU A 562 -26.56 5.95 -10.00
CA LEU A 562 -26.80 4.52 -10.27
C LEU A 562 -26.25 4.05 -11.64
N ALA A 563 -26.02 4.99 -12.56
CA ALA A 563 -25.38 4.71 -13.84
C ALA A 563 -23.87 4.47 -13.74
N ASP A 564 -23.20 4.99 -12.71
CA ASP A 564 -21.79 4.70 -12.44
C ASP A 564 -21.58 3.28 -11.88
N LEU A 565 -22.66 2.59 -11.50
CA LEU A 565 -22.65 1.19 -11.11
C LEU A 565 -22.68 0.24 -12.31
N SER A 566 -22.94 0.74 -13.53
CA SER A 566 -22.89 -0.05 -14.76
C SER A 566 -21.43 -0.35 -15.16
N PRO A 567 -21.08 -1.60 -15.52
CA PRO A 567 -19.76 -1.93 -16.03
C PRO A 567 -19.43 -1.24 -17.38
N PHE A 568 -20.43 -0.66 -18.03
CA PHE A 568 -20.30 0.19 -19.22
C PHE A 568 -20.64 1.61 -18.80
N GLY A 569 -19.63 2.41 -18.37
CA GLY A 569 -19.79 3.83 -18.02
C GLY A 569 -20.66 4.56 -19.05
N LYS A 570 -21.48 5.51 -18.61
CA LYS A 570 -22.28 6.35 -19.50
C LYS A 570 -21.39 6.95 -20.58
N GLN A 571 -21.64 6.63 -21.83
CA GLN A 571 -21.26 7.51 -22.92
C GLN A 571 -21.84 8.89 -22.60
N GLN A 572 -20.99 9.86 -22.34
CA GLN A 572 -21.40 11.26 -22.21
C GLN A 572 -22.21 11.63 -23.44
N GLN A 573 -23.52 11.74 -23.31
CA GLN A 573 -24.34 12.39 -24.32
C GLN A 573 -23.85 13.84 -24.41
N LYS A 574 -23.14 14.15 -25.51
CA LYS A 574 -22.82 15.55 -25.84
C LYS A 574 -24.08 16.37 -25.72
N PRO A 575 -24.08 17.52 -25.04
CA PRO A 575 -25.23 18.40 -24.98
C PRO A 575 -25.65 18.74 -26.41
N SER A 576 -26.90 18.50 -26.74
CA SER A 576 -27.50 18.88 -28.02
C SER A 576 -27.33 20.39 -28.21
N PRO A 577 -26.88 20.86 -29.37
CA PRO A 577 -26.74 22.30 -29.60
C PRO A 577 -28.14 22.95 -29.47
N PRO A 578 -28.24 24.17 -28.89
CA PRO A 578 -29.51 24.85 -28.71
C PRO A 578 -30.17 25.03 -30.06
N SER A 579 -31.46 24.68 -30.16
CA SER A 579 -32.30 24.86 -31.35
C SER A 579 -32.39 26.35 -31.73
N GLY A 580 -31.50 26.77 -32.62
CA GLY A 580 -31.52 28.09 -33.20
C GLY A 580 -32.71 28.23 -34.17
N LYS A 581 -33.56 29.21 -33.94
CA LYS A 581 -34.63 29.61 -34.86
C LYS A 581 -34.10 29.81 -36.27
N PRO A 582 -34.84 29.40 -37.33
CA PRO A 582 -34.35 29.53 -38.71
C PRO A 582 -34.17 30.98 -39.10
N ARG A 583 -32.95 31.37 -39.45
CA ARG A 583 -32.63 32.63 -40.07
C ARG A 583 -33.24 32.69 -41.48
N GLN A 584 -34.16 33.63 -41.71
CA GLN A 584 -34.68 33.98 -43.04
C GLN A 584 -33.51 34.36 -43.98
N ARG A 585 -33.40 33.64 -45.07
CA ARG A 585 -32.49 33.97 -46.22
C ARG A 585 -33.05 35.23 -46.88
N LYS A 586 -32.34 36.37 -46.80
CA LYS A 586 -32.50 37.49 -47.72
C LYS A 586 -31.98 37.09 -49.09
N ARG A 587 -32.87 37.11 -50.10
CA ARG A 587 -32.54 37.06 -51.52
C ARG A 587 -31.74 38.34 -51.87
N TRP A 588 -30.59 38.20 -52.45
CA TRP A 588 -29.90 39.26 -53.14
C TRP A 588 -30.28 39.15 -54.61
N GLY A 589 -30.76 40.29 -55.15
CA GLY A 589 -31.16 40.42 -56.51
C GLY A 589 -29.95 40.55 -57.45
N SER A 590 -30.17 40.06 -58.65
CA SER A 590 -29.34 40.23 -59.83
C SER A 590 -29.17 41.71 -60.20
N TYR A 591 -27.92 42.13 -60.52
CA TYR A 591 -27.66 43.21 -61.45
C TYR A 591 -26.61 42.76 -62.46
N SER A 592 -27.03 42.94 -63.70
CA SER A 592 -26.38 42.95 -65.04
C SER A 592 -24.89 42.78 -65.10
#